data_feab240b827b05e62c1f408522f66a91
#
_entry.id   feab240b827b05e62c1f408522f66a91
#
_cell.length_a   1.000
_cell.length_b   1.000
_cell.length_c   1.000
_cell.angle_alpha   90.00
_cell.angle_beta   90.00
_cell.angle_gamma   90.00
#
_symmetry.space_group_name_H-M   'P 1'
#
loop_
_entity.id
_entity.type
_entity.pdbx_description
1 polymer ?
#
loop_
_entity_poly.entity_id
_entity_poly.type
_entity_poly.pdbx_seq_one_letter_code
_entity_poly.pdbx_strand_id
1 'polypeptide(L)'
;MLASAPRDSKSAPRIVPALIAMSALQALVACAIFAPGVMAPRIGIAPATLGAYATAACVVAFFFTFAGGQFAGRYGSFRVASFCAVIVFATMGIAAWSGASPWLAIAGVVLGLAYGPETPASSTILFRITPPAKRPLVFSLRQTGNQSGGIIGSLALPYLAAIDPLYGYVAIMLLALLALGAFELLRPRYDPLVRGTGSGVALRDALRILATNAAMRKLAIASLPFSALQIALNVFLVSYGVTQLGLDLVQAGLLLAIAQAGGLVGRLSFGLIASRFLPAWTTVVALGFGMSLCAGVVALATPGWSWALLLAVAFLFGVTASGWNGVFLAEVARLSPEGRVGEATGAVLMFGFAGLVVGPLLMAGIAASSSLSVAYAALGLMTLLATLVLIRAPVKDSPPA
;
A
#
# COMPACT_ATOMS: atom_id res chain seq x y z
N MET A 1 42.23 32.46 16.98
CA MET A 1 41.41 31.89 18.06
C MET A 1 40.12 31.35 17.43
N LEU A 2 40.11 30.08 17.06
CA LEU A 2 38.94 29.37 16.58
C LEU A 2 38.29 28.72 17.79
N ALA A 3 37.13 29.25 18.19
CA ALA A 3 36.36 28.70 19.29
C ALA A 3 35.75 27.36 18.82
N SER A 4 36.24 26.27 19.44
CA SER A 4 35.66 24.92 19.31
C SER A 4 34.28 24.91 19.95
N ALA A 5 33.24 24.82 19.14
CA ALA A 5 31.90 24.55 19.64
C ALA A 5 31.86 23.18 20.34
N PRO A 6 31.24 23.08 21.52
CA PRO A 6 31.14 21.81 22.22
C PRO A 6 30.27 20.84 21.40
N ARG A 7 30.88 19.77 20.92
CA ARG A 7 30.13 18.59 20.41
C ARG A 7 29.53 17.90 21.63
N ASP A 8 28.31 18.31 22.00
CA ASP A 8 27.46 17.50 22.87
C ASP A 8 27.29 16.13 22.21
N SER A 9 27.86 15.12 22.83
CA SER A 9 27.81 13.71 22.43
C SER A 9 26.41 13.11 22.71
N LYS A 10 25.37 13.76 22.24
CA LYS A 10 24.03 13.14 22.14
C LYS A 10 24.16 12.05 21.11
N SER A 11 24.14 10.79 21.57
CA SER A 11 24.28 9.56 20.80
C SER A 11 23.57 9.68 19.44
N ALA A 12 24.26 9.35 18.34
CA ALA A 12 23.71 9.38 16.99
C ALA A 12 22.30 8.74 16.95
N PRO A 13 21.34 9.32 16.22
CA PRO A 13 19.97 8.82 16.21
C PRO A 13 19.95 7.36 15.76
N ARG A 14 19.46 6.47 16.61
CA ARG A 14 19.39 5.04 16.31
C ARG A 14 18.36 4.77 15.23
N ILE A 15 18.75 4.08 14.15
CA ILE A 15 17.86 3.78 13.02
C ILE A 15 16.73 2.84 13.44
N VAL A 16 17.03 1.83 14.26
CA VAL A 16 16.10 0.74 14.60
C VAL A 16 14.79 1.24 15.25
N PRO A 17 14.79 2.10 16.28
CA PRO A 17 13.53 2.58 16.86
C PRO A 17 12.67 3.37 15.87
N ALA A 18 13.30 4.20 15.03
CA ALA A 18 12.57 4.95 14.00
C ALA A 18 12.01 4.03 12.93
N LEU A 19 12.75 3.01 12.50
CA LEU A 19 12.30 2.01 11.53
C LEU A 19 11.11 1.23 12.07
N ILE A 20 11.19 0.71 13.30
CA ILE A 20 10.08 -0.01 13.95
C ILE A 20 8.84 0.90 14.04
N ALA A 21 9.00 2.13 14.52
CA ALA A 21 7.89 3.07 14.65
C ALA A 21 7.22 3.40 13.29
N MET A 22 8.01 3.65 12.25
CA MET A 22 7.49 3.97 10.93
C MET A 22 6.90 2.74 10.22
N SER A 23 7.41 1.53 10.49
CA SER A 23 6.79 0.28 10.03
C SER A 23 5.48 0.00 10.78
N ALA A 24 5.41 0.27 12.08
CA ALA A 24 4.20 0.17 12.87
C ALA A 24 3.12 1.16 12.42
N LEU A 25 3.51 2.39 12.08
CA LEU A 25 2.58 3.37 11.47
C LEU A 25 1.97 2.81 10.19
N GLN A 26 2.79 2.27 9.30
CA GLN A 26 2.30 1.70 8.05
C GLN A 26 1.40 0.49 8.29
N ALA A 27 1.76 -0.38 9.26
CA ALA A 27 0.94 -1.53 9.63
C ALA A 27 -0.41 -1.11 10.21
N LEU A 28 -0.43 -0.08 11.06
CA LEU A 28 -1.65 0.48 11.64
C LEU A 28 -2.59 1.04 10.55
N VAL A 29 -2.07 1.84 9.64
CA VAL A 29 -2.85 2.42 8.53
C VAL A 29 -3.34 1.34 7.57
N ALA A 30 -2.50 0.34 7.26
CA ALA A 30 -2.89 -0.80 6.44
C ALA A 30 -3.98 -1.65 7.11
N CYS A 31 -3.88 -1.90 8.41
CA CYS A 31 -4.91 -2.60 9.17
C CYS A 31 -6.24 -1.82 9.11
N ALA A 32 -6.20 -0.49 9.25
CA ALA A 32 -7.38 0.35 9.19
C ALA A 32 -8.07 0.32 7.82
N ILE A 33 -7.32 0.42 6.70
CA ILE A 33 -7.93 0.39 5.36
C ILE A 33 -8.57 -0.96 5.03
N PHE A 34 -8.01 -2.07 5.57
CA PHE A 34 -8.51 -3.42 5.29
C PHE A 34 -9.62 -3.86 6.26
N ALA A 35 -9.71 -3.28 7.46
CA ALA A 35 -10.61 -3.72 8.51
C ALA A 35 -12.09 -3.82 8.09
N PRO A 36 -12.71 -2.82 7.44
CA PRO A 36 -14.09 -2.95 6.98
C PRO A 36 -14.26 -4.08 5.98
N GLY A 37 -13.27 -4.31 5.08
CA GLY A 37 -13.30 -5.41 4.11
C GLY A 37 -13.24 -6.79 4.76
N VAL A 38 -12.40 -6.94 5.79
CA VAL A 38 -12.27 -8.19 6.56
C VAL A 38 -13.55 -8.49 7.34
N MET A 39 -14.20 -7.48 7.90
CA MET A 39 -15.41 -7.64 8.71
C MET A 39 -16.71 -7.52 7.92
N ALA A 40 -16.64 -7.11 6.63
CA ALA A 40 -17.79 -6.84 5.79
C ALA A 40 -18.85 -7.97 5.78
N PRO A 41 -18.48 -9.26 5.62
CA PRO A 41 -19.47 -10.33 5.62
C PRO A 41 -20.24 -10.46 6.94
N ARG A 42 -19.57 -10.20 8.08
CA ARG A 42 -20.19 -10.30 9.41
C ARG A 42 -21.10 -9.13 9.73
N ILE A 43 -20.75 -7.93 9.25
CA ILE A 43 -21.51 -6.70 9.48
C ILE A 43 -22.63 -6.54 8.44
N GLY A 44 -22.52 -7.22 7.30
CA GLY A 44 -23.43 -7.05 6.17
C GLY A 44 -23.09 -5.82 5.31
N ILE A 45 -21.82 -5.41 5.25
CA ILE A 45 -21.39 -4.29 4.40
C ILE A 45 -21.47 -4.72 2.93
N ALA A 46 -22.31 -4.04 2.17
CA ALA A 46 -22.44 -4.29 0.72
C ALA A 46 -21.12 -3.91 -0.02
N PRO A 47 -20.80 -4.60 -1.14
CA PRO A 47 -19.63 -4.26 -1.96
C PRO A 47 -19.59 -2.80 -2.40
N ALA A 48 -20.74 -2.18 -2.68
CA ALA A 48 -20.86 -0.77 -3.05
C ALA A 48 -20.40 0.16 -1.91
N THR A 49 -20.82 -0.10 -0.67
CA THR A 49 -20.43 0.67 0.52
C THR A 49 -18.95 0.49 0.83
N LEU A 50 -18.43 -0.75 0.71
CA LEU A 50 -17.02 -1.05 0.88
C LEU A 50 -16.15 -0.37 -0.18
N GLY A 51 -16.59 -0.41 -1.43
CA GLY A 51 -15.95 0.31 -2.54
C GLY A 51 -15.92 1.81 -2.31
N ALA A 52 -17.02 2.41 -1.86
CA ALA A 52 -17.10 3.84 -1.53
C ALA A 52 -16.11 4.23 -0.41
N TYR A 53 -16.01 3.43 0.64
CA TYR A 53 -15.04 3.61 1.73
C TYR A 53 -13.59 3.61 1.20
N ALA A 54 -13.21 2.55 0.48
CA ALA A 54 -11.84 2.41 -0.01
C ALA A 54 -11.49 3.49 -1.04
N THR A 55 -12.42 3.81 -1.95
CA THR A 55 -12.24 4.88 -2.94
C THR A 55 -12.08 6.24 -2.26
N ALA A 56 -12.95 6.58 -1.30
CA ALA A 56 -12.86 7.85 -0.58
C ALA A 56 -11.50 7.98 0.14
N ALA A 57 -11.03 6.91 0.79
CA ALA A 57 -9.72 6.88 1.42
C ALA A 57 -8.59 7.12 0.40
N CYS A 58 -8.62 6.46 -0.74
CA CYS A 58 -7.59 6.60 -1.77
C CYS A 58 -7.61 7.96 -2.46
N VAL A 59 -8.79 8.56 -2.71
CA VAL A 59 -8.92 9.92 -3.28
C VAL A 59 -8.29 10.94 -2.36
N VAL A 60 -8.65 10.92 -1.10
CA VAL A 60 -8.08 11.88 -0.12
C VAL A 60 -6.59 11.63 0.07
N ALA A 61 -6.16 10.35 0.18
CA ALA A 61 -4.75 9.99 0.29
C ALA A 61 -3.93 10.50 -0.89
N PHE A 62 -4.46 10.44 -2.11
CA PHE A 62 -3.79 10.96 -3.31
C PHE A 62 -3.35 12.42 -3.11
N PHE A 63 -4.28 13.30 -2.70
CA PHE A 63 -3.96 14.71 -2.51
C PHE A 63 -3.01 14.94 -1.33
N PHE A 64 -3.20 14.24 -0.22
CA PHE A 64 -2.38 14.40 0.99
C PHE A 64 -0.99 13.76 0.88
N THR A 65 -0.77 12.84 -0.05
CA THR A 65 0.56 12.29 -0.32
C THR A 65 1.53 13.38 -0.81
N PHE A 66 1.07 14.29 -1.68
CA PHE A 66 1.91 15.39 -2.17
C PHE A 66 2.27 16.40 -1.06
N ALA A 67 1.37 16.61 -0.13
CA ALA A 67 1.60 17.50 1.01
C ALA A 67 2.42 16.84 2.14
N GLY A 68 2.47 15.51 2.20
CA GLY A 68 3.03 14.75 3.32
C GLY A 68 4.51 15.04 3.59
N GLY A 69 5.31 15.18 2.53
CA GLY A 69 6.72 15.55 2.64
C GLY A 69 6.92 16.97 3.20
N GLN A 70 6.08 17.92 2.79
CA GLN A 70 6.08 19.29 3.30
C GLN A 70 5.63 19.33 4.77
N PHE A 71 4.62 18.55 5.14
CA PHE A 71 4.17 18.42 6.53
C PHE A 71 5.28 17.84 7.42
N ALA A 72 5.96 16.78 6.96
CA ALA A 72 7.09 16.22 7.69
C ALA A 72 8.23 17.23 7.87
N GLY A 73 8.56 17.99 6.82
CA GLY A 73 9.57 19.06 6.89
C GLY A 73 9.18 20.21 7.80
N ARG A 74 7.89 20.57 7.85
CA ARG A 74 7.40 21.70 8.67
C ARG A 74 7.20 21.34 10.14
N TYR A 75 6.60 20.17 10.39
CA TYR A 75 6.13 19.78 11.73
C TYR A 75 6.98 18.68 12.37
N GLY A 76 7.71 17.90 11.58
CA GLY A 76 8.44 16.71 11.99
C GLY A 76 7.71 15.42 11.60
N SER A 77 8.46 14.37 11.29
CA SER A 77 7.91 13.08 10.83
C SER A 77 7.11 12.35 11.92
N PHE A 78 7.57 12.40 13.17
CA PHE A 78 6.88 11.75 14.29
C PHE A 78 5.60 12.49 14.68
N ARG A 79 5.58 13.82 14.55
CA ARG A 79 4.34 14.58 14.74
C ARG A 79 3.29 14.26 13.67
N VAL A 80 3.71 14.07 12.42
CA VAL A 80 2.80 13.59 11.37
C VAL A 80 2.35 12.15 11.67
N ALA A 81 3.23 11.29 12.18
CA ALA A 81 2.86 9.94 12.60
C ALA A 81 1.82 9.94 13.74
N SER A 82 1.99 10.81 14.74
CA SER A 82 1.00 11.01 15.82
C SER A 82 -0.34 11.48 15.27
N PHE A 83 -0.33 12.44 14.34
CA PHE A 83 -1.55 12.87 13.64
C PHE A 83 -2.22 11.70 12.91
N CYS A 84 -1.47 10.89 12.17
CA CYS A 84 -2.01 9.71 11.49
C CYS A 84 -2.64 8.71 12.49
N ALA A 85 -2.03 8.49 13.65
CA ALA A 85 -2.59 7.61 14.68
C ALA A 85 -3.93 8.13 15.24
N VAL A 86 -4.04 9.44 15.50
CA VAL A 86 -5.30 10.08 15.91
C VAL A 86 -6.36 9.94 14.83
N ILE A 87 -6.00 10.13 13.56
CA ILE A 87 -6.92 9.97 12.43
C ILE A 87 -7.39 8.51 12.31
N VAL A 88 -6.50 7.52 12.47
CA VAL A 88 -6.89 6.10 12.48
C VAL A 88 -7.87 5.82 13.62
N PHE A 89 -7.61 6.33 14.81
CA PHE A 89 -8.53 6.22 15.95
C PHE A 89 -9.92 6.77 15.62
N ALA A 90 -9.99 8.00 15.10
CA ALA A 90 -11.25 8.64 14.69
C ALA A 90 -11.96 7.85 13.58
N THR A 91 -11.19 7.37 12.59
CA THR A 91 -11.72 6.55 11.48
C THR A 91 -12.42 5.30 11.99
N MET A 92 -11.77 4.57 12.92
CA MET A 92 -12.36 3.35 13.48
C MET A 92 -13.59 3.63 14.33
N GLY A 93 -13.61 4.74 15.05
CA GLY A 93 -14.82 5.20 15.77
C GLY A 93 -16.00 5.50 14.83
N ILE A 94 -15.73 6.20 13.72
CA ILE A 94 -16.75 6.48 12.69
C ILE A 94 -17.20 5.18 12.02
N ALA A 95 -16.28 4.26 11.70
CA ALA A 95 -16.60 2.99 11.08
C ALA A 95 -17.46 2.11 12.01
N ALA A 96 -17.14 2.09 13.30
CA ALA A 96 -17.95 1.38 14.33
C ALA A 96 -19.37 1.95 14.43
N TRP A 97 -19.49 3.29 14.39
CA TRP A 97 -20.79 3.96 14.44
C TRP A 97 -21.60 3.75 13.17
N SER A 98 -20.95 3.82 12.00
CA SER A 98 -21.64 3.72 10.70
C SER A 98 -22.17 2.32 10.40
N GLY A 99 -21.56 1.27 10.93
CA GLY A 99 -21.91 -0.12 10.62
C GLY A 99 -21.87 -0.40 9.11
N ALA A 100 -22.98 -0.97 8.57
CA ALA A 100 -23.12 -1.26 7.14
C ALA A 100 -23.68 -0.09 6.31
N SER A 101 -23.90 1.08 6.92
CA SER A 101 -24.53 2.21 6.25
C SER A 101 -23.59 2.92 5.26
N PRO A 102 -24.11 3.69 4.29
CA PRO A 102 -23.31 4.49 3.37
C PRO A 102 -22.39 5.52 4.07
N TRP A 103 -22.67 5.88 5.31
CA TRP A 103 -21.83 6.76 6.14
C TRP A 103 -20.42 6.24 6.36
N LEU A 104 -20.18 4.93 6.13
CA LEU A 104 -18.84 4.34 6.13
C LEU A 104 -17.87 5.05 5.17
N ALA A 105 -18.37 5.66 4.10
CA ALA A 105 -17.54 6.45 3.18
C ALA A 105 -16.89 7.67 3.88
N ILE A 106 -17.53 8.23 4.92
CA ILE A 106 -16.93 9.32 5.72
C ILE A 106 -15.71 8.80 6.49
N ALA A 107 -15.78 7.59 7.05
CA ALA A 107 -14.59 6.96 7.64
C ALA A 107 -13.45 6.82 6.62
N GLY A 108 -13.78 6.50 5.35
CA GLY A 108 -12.81 6.49 4.26
C GLY A 108 -12.18 7.86 4.01
N VAL A 109 -12.98 8.92 3.92
CA VAL A 109 -12.48 10.30 3.77
C VAL A 109 -11.51 10.64 4.89
N VAL A 110 -11.89 10.36 6.14
CA VAL A 110 -11.04 10.62 7.31
C VAL A 110 -9.76 9.81 7.26
N LEU A 111 -9.83 8.50 6.91
CA LEU A 111 -8.64 7.65 6.78
C LEU A 111 -7.64 8.18 5.76
N GLY A 112 -8.12 8.73 4.66
CA GLY A 112 -7.26 9.29 3.61
C GLY A 112 -6.30 10.37 4.11
N LEU A 113 -6.69 11.13 5.17
CA LEU A 113 -5.85 12.13 5.83
C LEU A 113 -4.63 11.51 6.54
N ALA A 114 -4.70 10.22 6.91
CA ALA A 114 -3.57 9.46 7.48
C ALA A 114 -2.84 8.67 6.40
N TYR A 115 -3.56 8.02 5.50
CA TYR A 115 -3.01 7.13 4.47
C TYR A 115 -2.11 7.88 3.46
N GLY A 116 -2.45 9.15 3.12
CA GLY A 116 -1.64 9.97 2.23
C GLY A 116 -0.27 10.33 2.80
N PRO A 117 -0.18 11.01 3.94
CA PRO A 117 1.08 11.55 4.46
C PRO A 117 1.97 10.52 5.16
N GLU A 118 1.49 9.31 5.51
CA GLU A 118 2.27 8.32 6.26
C GLU A 118 3.56 7.91 5.55
N THR A 119 3.49 7.65 4.25
CA THR A 119 4.64 7.20 3.46
C THR A 119 5.70 8.30 3.27
N PRO A 120 5.38 9.53 2.83
CA PRO A 120 6.37 10.59 2.73
C PRO A 120 6.94 11.00 4.09
N ALA A 121 6.14 11.03 5.16
CA ALA A 121 6.64 11.35 6.50
C ALA A 121 7.66 10.32 6.99
N SER A 122 7.36 9.03 6.85
CA SER A 122 8.26 7.93 7.20
C SER A 122 9.55 7.97 6.37
N SER A 123 9.40 8.20 5.06
CA SER A 123 10.54 8.25 4.13
C SER A 123 11.47 9.41 4.48
N THR A 124 10.95 10.58 4.84
CA THR A 124 11.74 11.77 5.18
C THR A 124 12.69 11.50 6.35
N ILE A 125 12.19 10.95 7.45
CA ILE A 125 13.05 10.67 8.61
C ILE A 125 14.05 9.54 8.35
N LEU A 126 13.58 8.43 7.73
CA LEU A 126 14.45 7.29 7.46
C LEU A 126 15.56 7.63 6.47
N PHE A 127 15.27 8.43 5.45
CA PHE A 127 16.30 8.92 4.52
C PHE A 127 17.35 9.75 5.23
N ARG A 128 16.94 10.60 6.18
CA ARG A 128 17.84 11.52 6.90
C ARG A 128 18.79 10.81 7.83
N ILE A 129 18.31 9.79 8.57
CA ILE A 129 19.12 9.11 9.61
C ILE A 129 19.85 7.85 9.09
N THR A 130 19.54 7.38 7.86
CA THR A 130 20.11 6.14 7.33
C THR A 130 21.29 6.43 6.41
N PRO A 131 22.47 5.84 6.65
CA PRO A 131 23.62 5.91 5.73
C PRO A 131 23.23 5.41 4.32
N PRO A 132 23.78 6.02 3.25
CA PRO A 132 23.41 5.67 1.87
C PRO A 132 23.44 4.17 1.55
N ALA A 133 24.48 3.47 1.98
CA ALA A 133 24.65 2.03 1.76
C ALA A 133 23.55 1.15 2.40
N LYS A 134 22.89 1.62 3.48
CA LYS A 134 21.82 0.86 4.18
C LYS A 134 20.41 1.28 3.78
N ARG A 135 20.23 2.35 3.01
CA ARG A 135 18.91 2.87 2.60
C ARG A 135 18.05 1.83 1.90
N PRO A 136 18.53 1.06 0.90
CA PRO A 136 17.69 0.07 0.23
C PRO A 136 17.09 -0.93 1.21
N LEU A 137 17.89 -1.47 2.13
CA LEU A 137 17.43 -2.42 3.14
C LEU A 137 16.40 -1.80 4.09
N VAL A 138 16.68 -0.60 4.62
CA VAL A 138 15.80 0.08 5.59
C VAL A 138 14.44 0.41 4.96
N PHE A 139 14.43 0.88 3.71
CA PHE A 139 13.19 1.16 2.98
C PHE A 139 12.41 -0.11 2.64
N SER A 140 13.10 -1.20 2.26
CA SER A 140 12.45 -2.50 2.04
C SER A 140 11.81 -3.03 3.33
N LEU A 141 12.53 -2.99 4.45
CA LEU A 141 11.99 -3.40 5.75
C LEU A 141 10.81 -2.53 6.17
N ARG A 142 10.89 -1.22 5.99
CA ARG A 142 9.77 -0.33 6.29
C ARG A 142 8.53 -0.72 5.48
N GLN A 143 8.68 -1.03 4.20
CA GLN A 143 7.57 -1.40 3.32
C GLN A 143 6.90 -2.72 3.70
N THR A 144 7.52 -3.58 4.51
CA THR A 144 6.89 -4.80 5.03
C THR A 144 5.77 -4.49 6.04
N GLY A 145 5.73 -3.27 6.60
CA GLY A 145 4.68 -2.83 7.51
C GLY A 145 3.28 -2.98 6.91
N ASN A 146 3.11 -2.71 5.61
CA ASN A 146 1.81 -2.88 4.94
C ASN A 146 1.31 -4.32 5.02
N GLN A 147 2.16 -5.29 4.65
CA GLN A 147 1.81 -6.72 4.71
C GLN A 147 1.64 -7.20 6.15
N SER A 148 2.48 -6.73 7.08
CA SER A 148 2.36 -7.09 8.49
C SER A 148 1.02 -6.64 9.07
N GLY A 149 0.59 -5.40 8.77
CA GLY A 149 -0.74 -4.91 9.15
C GLY A 149 -1.87 -5.73 8.54
N GLY A 150 -1.73 -6.10 7.26
CA GLY A 150 -2.66 -6.98 6.56
C GLY A 150 -2.75 -8.37 7.19
N ILE A 151 -1.61 -9.00 7.51
CA ILE A 151 -1.56 -10.32 8.18
C ILE A 151 -2.24 -10.24 9.55
N ILE A 152 -1.83 -9.30 10.39
CA ILE A 152 -2.36 -9.14 11.75
C ILE A 152 -3.88 -8.89 11.69
N GLY A 153 -4.32 -7.95 10.85
CA GLY A 153 -5.73 -7.64 10.68
C GLY A 153 -6.53 -8.84 10.17
N SER A 154 -6.04 -9.53 9.14
CA SER A 154 -6.74 -10.68 8.55
C SER A 154 -6.84 -11.88 9.47
N LEU A 155 -5.89 -12.05 10.39
CA LEU A 155 -5.93 -13.11 11.40
C LEU A 155 -6.77 -12.73 12.62
N ALA A 156 -6.60 -11.52 13.16
CA ALA A 156 -7.22 -11.13 14.42
C ALA A 156 -8.69 -10.68 14.26
N LEU A 157 -8.98 -9.84 13.24
CA LEU A 157 -10.29 -9.22 13.11
C LEU A 157 -11.44 -10.21 12.89
N PRO A 158 -11.31 -11.33 12.15
CA PRO A 158 -12.38 -12.31 12.01
C PRO A 158 -12.79 -12.92 13.35
N TYR A 159 -11.83 -13.26 14.23
CA TYR A 159 -12.14 -13.80 15.57
C TYR A 159 -12.82 -12.77 16.46
N LEU A 160 -12.36 -11.53 16.45
CA LEU A 160 -12.99 -10.44 17.21
C LEU A 160 -14.40 -10.16 16.69
N ALA A 161 -14.57 -10.09 15.38
CA ALA A 161 -15.86 -9.85 14.74
C ALA A 161 -16.83 -11.03 14.88
N ALA A 162 -16.35 -12.26 15.08
CA ALA A 162 -17.21 -13.41 15.38
C ALA A 162 -17.93 -13.25 16.74
N ILE A 163 -17.28 -12.60 17.71
CA ILE A 163 -17.87 -12.27 19.00
C ILE A 163 -18.78 -11.03 18.83
N ASP A 164 -18.17 -9.89 18.52
CA ASP A 164 -18.84 -8.64 18.19
C ASP A 164 -17.95 -7.81 17.23
N PRO A 165 -18.47 -7.34 16.08
CA PRO A 165 -17.72 -6.49 15.18
C PRO A 165 -17.11 -5.24 15.82
N LEU A 166 -17.74 -4.70 16.86
CA LEU A 166 -17.23 -3.56 17.64
C LEU A 166 -15.83 -3.85 18.21
N TYR A 167 -15.55 -5.08 18.65
CA TYR A 167 -14.24 -5.44 19.21
C TYR A 167 -13.11 -5.32 18.18
N GLY A 168 -13.38 -5.59 16.90
CA GLY A 168 -12.41 -5.39 15.85
C GLY A 168 -12.01 -3.92 15.69
N TYR A 169 -12.98 -3.02 15.67
CA TYR A 169 -12.73 -1.58 15.60
C TYR A 169 -12.02 -1.05 16.85
N VAL A 170 -12.49 -1.45 18.04
CA VAL A 170 -11.88 -1.06 19.34
C VAL A 170 -10.44 -1.54 19.43
N ALA A 171 -10.12 -2.75 18.97
CA ALA A 171 -8.75 -3.25 18.97
C ALA A 171 -7.80 -2.35 18.15
N ILE A 172 -8.23 -1.90 16.95
CA ILE A 172 -7.44 -0.99 16.15
C ILE A 172 -7.34 0.40 16.81
N MET A 173 -8.41 0.88 17.46
CA MET A 173 -8.38 2.14 18.21
C MET A 173 -7.37 2.07 19.36
N LEU A 174 -7.31 0.96 20.09
CA LEU A 174 -6.31 0.76 21.15
C LEU A 174 -4.88 0.70 20.60
N LEU A 175 -4.68 0.00 19.49
CA LEU A 175 -3.38 -0.01 18.79
C LEU A 175 -2.98 1.39 18.33
N ALA A 176 -3.93 2.20 17.87
CA ALA A 176 -3.67 3.59 17.48
C ALA A 176 -3.24 4.45 18.67
N LEU A 177 -3.88 4.28 19.84
CA LEU A 177 -3.47 4.98 21.08
C LEU A 177 -2.09 4.54 21.56
N LEU A 178 -1.78 3.24 21.53
CA LEU A 178 -0.45 2.73 21.87
C LEU A 178 0.62 3.29 20.92
N ALA A 179 0.34 3.30 19.61
CA ALA A 179 1.22 3.86 18.60
C ALA A 179 1.42 5.37 18.82
N LEU A 180 0.35 6.11 19.11
CA LEU A 180 0.41 7.54 19.44
C LEU A 180 1.36 7.80 20.61
N GLY A 181 1.22 7.05 21.71
CA GLY A 181 2.12 7.15 22.87
C GLY A 181 3.59 6.90 22.49
N ALA A 182 3.85 5.85 21.70
CA ALA A 182 5.20 5.53 21.23
C ALA A 182 5.77 6.63 20.31
N PHE A 183 4.96 7.21 19.43
CA PHE A 183 5.39 8.29 18.55
C PHE A 183 5.70 9.56 19.33
N GLU A 184 4.88 9.94 20.30
CA GLU A 184 5.12 11.11 21.16
C GLU A 184 6.39 10.95 22.01
N LEU A 185 6.71 9.76 22.51
CA LEU A 185 7.95 9.47 23.23
C LEU A 185 9.20 9.62 22.36
N LEU A 186 9.10 9.25 21.07
CA LEU A 186 10.21 9.32 20.11
C LEU A 186 10.35 10.71 19.47
N ARG A 187 9.26 11.47 19.40
CA ARG A 187 9.18 12.77 18.72
C ARG A 187 10.30 13.76 19.07
N PRO A 188 10.64 14.01 20.36
CA PRO A 188 11.64 15.01 20.71
C PRO A 188 13.04 14.68 20.16
N ARG A 189 13.31 13.40 19.94
CA ARG A 189 14.61 12.92 19.45
C ARG A 189 14.75 13.05 17.93
N TYR A 190 13.68 12.86 17.17
CA TYR A 190 13.76 12.69 15.71
C TYR A 190 13.23 13.89 14.92
N ASP A 191 12.19 14.57 15.38
CA ASP A 191 11.57 15.68 14.63
C ASP A 191 12.53 16.85 14.37
N PRO A 192 13.42 17.25 15.29
CA PRO A 192 14.40 18.32 15.02
C PRO A 192 15.32 18.03 13.83
N LEU A 193 15.50 16.74 13.47
CA LEU A 193 16.38 16.32 12.38
C LEU A 193 15.81 16.60 10.96
N VAL A 194 14.49 16.74 10.83
CA VAL A 194 13.80 16.85 9.53
C VAL A 194 13.15 18.21 9.28
N ARG A 195 13.03 19.07 10.30
CA ARG A 195 12.43 20.39 10.14
C ARG A 195 13.20 21.24 9.12
N GLY A 196 12.46 21.91 8.23
CA GLY A 196 13.03 22.80 7.20
C GLY A 196 13.45 22.06 5.90
N THR A 197 13.20 20.76 5.74
CA THR A 197 13.68 19.97 4.57
C THR A 197 12.63 19.71 3.50
N GLY A 198 11.42 20.24 3.59
CA GLY A 198 10.32 19.98 2.65
C GLY A 198 10.52 20.64 1.29
N SER A 199 10.63 19.86 0.21
CA SER A 199 10.55 20.34 -1.18
C SER A 199 9.32 19.73 -1.87
N GLY A 200 8.53 20.55 -2.54
CA GLY A 200 7.43 20.06 -3.38
C GLY A 200 7.91 19.77 -4.81
N VAL A 201 7.37 18.74 -5.43
CA VAL A 201 7.58 18.45 -6.85
C VAL A 201 6.52 19.19 -7.66
N ALA A 202 6.94 19.95 -8.67
CA ALA A 202 6.00 20.62 -9.55
C ALA A 202 5.31 19.61 -10.48
N LEU A 203 3.98 19.52 -10.40
CA LEU A 203 3.15 18.60 -11.20
C LEU A 203 3.44 18.71 -12.71
N ARG A 204 3.64 19.94 -13.19
CA ARG A 204 3.93 20.22 -14.61
C ARG A 204 5.21 19.51 -15.09
N ASP A 205 6.26 19.52 -14.27
CA ASP A 205 7.55 18.91 -14.61
C ASP A 205 7.45 17.37 -14.58
N ALA A 206 6.71 16.83 -13.64
CA ALA A 206 6.39 15.41 -13.55
C ALA A 206 5.66 14.93 -14.84
N LEU A 207 4.61 15.63 -15.26
CA LEU A 207 3.86 15.28 -16.48
C LEU A 207 4.68 15.42 -17.75
N ARG A 208 5.59 16.39 -17.82
CA ARG A 208 6.50 16.57 -18.97
C ARG A 208 7.43 15.35 -19.14
N ILE A 209 7.91 14.76 -18.06
CA ILE A 209 8.74 13.54 -18.13
C ILE A 209 7.97 12.40 -18.78
N LEU A 210 6.71 12.18 -18.41
CA LEU A 210 5.86 11.14 -19.02
C LEU A 210 5.57 11.43 -20.50
N ALA A 211 5.39 12.69 -20.87
CA ALA A 211 5.14 13.08 -22.26
C ALA A 211 6.35 12.76 -23.16
N THR A 212 7.56 12.94 -22.66
CA THR A 212 8.81 12.80 -23.44
C THR A 212 9.41 11.39 -23.40
N ASN A 213 9.11 10.56 -22.38
CA ASN A 213 9.65 9.21 -22.22
C ASN A 213 8.58 8.13 -22.42
N ALA A 214 8.61 7.46 -23.59
CA ALA A 214 7.60 6.45 -23.93
C ALA A 214 7.64 5.21 -23.03
N ALA A 215 8.82 4.76 -22.59
CA ALA A 215 8.96 3.62 -21.69
C ALA A 215 8.34 3.94 -20.32
N MET A 216 8.63 5.11 -19.78
CA MET A 216 8.10 5.58 -18.51
C MET A 216 6.57 5.77 -18.56
N ARG A 217 6.04 6.29 -19.69
CA ARG A 217 4.59 6.40 -19.92
C ARG A 217 3.90 5.04 -19.91
N LYS A 218 4.52 4.01 -20.52
CA LYS A 218 3.98 2.65 -20.50
C LYS A 218 3.96 2.06 -19.09
N LEU A 219 5.03 2.26 -18.30
CA LEU A 219 5.04 1.88 -16.89
C LEU A 219 3.94 2.61 -16.11
N ALA A 220 3.78 3.91 -16.31
CA ALA A 220 2.72 4.68 -15.65
C ALA A 220 1.32 4.10 -15.96
N ILE A 221 1.01 3.83 -17.23
CA ILE A 221 -0.25 3.23 -17.65
C ILE A 221 -0.44 1.85 -17.02
N ALA A 222 0.61 1.01 -16.97
CA ALA A 222 0.52 -0.32 -16.38
C ALA A 222 0.35 -0.28 -14.85
N SER A 223 0.87 0.73 -14.17
CA SER A 223 0.72 0.86 -12.72
C SER A 223 -0.73 1.05 -12.28
N LEU A 224 -1.59 1.59 -13.14
CA LEU A 224 -3.02 1.78 -12.84
C LEU A 224 -3.73 0.45 -12.57
N PRO A 225 -3.83 -0.51 -13.53
CA PRO A 225 -4.49 -1.79 -13.26
C PRO A 225 -3.73 -2.65 -12.24
N PHE A 226 -2.40 -2.54 -12.13
CA PHE A 226 -1.63 -3.25 -11.11
C PHE A 226 -2.06 -2.81 -9.70
N SER A 227 -2.16 -1.51 -9.48
CA SER A 227 -2.62 -0.96 -8.19
C SER A 227 -4.11 -1.24 -7.95
N ALA A 228 -4.94 -1.19 -9.01
CA ALA A 228 -6.36 -1.52 -8.91
C ALA A 228 -6.58 -2.97 -8.46
N LEU A 229 -5.84 -3.91 -9.05
CA LEU A 229 -5.94 -5.32 -8.69
C LEU A 229 -5.36 -5.60 -7.29
N GLN A 230 -4.29 -4.91 -6.92
CA GLN A 230 -3.71 -5.01 -5.57
C GLN A 230 -4.67 -4.55 -4.48
N ILE A 231 -5.33 -3.40 -4.65
CA ILE A 231 -6.28 -2.91 -3.64
C ILE A 231 -7.55 -3.77 -3.63
N ALA A 232 -7.99 -4.30 -4.78
CA ALA A 232 -9.10 -5.24 -4.87
C ALA A 232 -8.82 -6.52 -4.06
N LEU A 233 -7.63 -7.10 -4.19
CA LEU A 233 -7.19 -8.23 -3.37
C LEU A 233 -7.31 -7.91 -1.88
N ASN A 234 -6.79 -6.77 -1.46
CA ASN A 234 -6.70 -6.43 -0.04
C ASN A 234 -8.06 -6.13 0.61
N VAL A 235 -8.99 -5.56 -0.14
CA VAL A 235 -10.26 -5.06 0.41
C VAL A 235 -11.40 -6.08 0.21
N PHE A 236 -11.40 -6.82 -0.91
CA PHE A 236 -12.54 -7.64 -1.29
C PHE A 236 -12.33 -9.16 -1.17
N LEU A 237 -11.09 -9.65 -0.94
CA LEU A 237 -10.82 -11.09 -0.91
C LEU A 237 -11.59 -11.82 0.18
N VAL A 238 -11.74 -11.23 1.36
CA VAL A 238 -12.53 -11.84 2.45
C VAL A 238 -14.00 -11.91 2.08
N SER A 239 -14.57 -10.83 1.57
CA SER A 239 -15.96 -10.82 1.08
C SER A 239 -16.16 -11.85 -0.03
N TYR A 240 -15.20 -11.96 -0.96
CA TYR A 240 -15.21 -12.97 -2.03
C TYR A 240 -15.19 -14.39 -1.45
N GLY A 241 -14.30 -14.67 -0.50
CA GLY A 241 -14.20 -15.98 0.15
C GLY A 241 -15.51 -16.42 0.82
N VAL A 242 -16.17 -15.50 1.53
CA VAL A 242 -17.44 -15.81 2.20
C VAL A 242 -18.58 -15.92 1.19
N THR A 243 -18.74 -14.97 0.26
CA THR A 243 -19.93 -14.89 -0.58
C THR A 243 -19.89 -15.79 -1.82
N GLN A 244 -18.69 -16.05 -2.38
CA GLN A 244 -18.53 -16.83 -3.61
C GLN A 244 -18.02 -18.26 -3.35
N LEU A 245 -17.19 -18.45 -2.32
CA LEU A 245 -16.60 -19.75 -2.00
C LEU A 245 -17.31 -20.44 -0.82
N GLY A 246 -18.22 -19.76 -0.12
CA GLY A 246 -18.93 -20.32 1.03
C GLY A 246 -18.04 -20.56 2.26
N LEU A 247 -16.88 -19.91 2.34
CA LEU A 247 -15.98 -20.01 3.47
C LEU A 247 -16.57 -19.32 4.71
N ASP A 248 -16.24 -19.82 5.88
CA ASP A 248 -16.49 -19.04 7.10
C ASP A 248 -15.55 -17.81 7.17
N LEU A 249 -15.88 -16.86 8.05
CA LEU A 249 -15.15 -15.60 8.15
C LEU A 249 -13.69 -15.78 8.53
N VAL A 250 -13.38 -16.78 9.38
CA VAL A 250 -12.01 -17.07 9.84
C VAL A 250 -11.19 -17.67 8.71
N GLN A 251 -11.77 -18.61 7.95
CA GLN A 251 -11.14 -19.20 6.76
C GLN A 251 -10.88 -18.13 5.70
N ALA A 252 -11.85 -17.27 5.42
CA ALA A 252 -11.68 -16.17 4.47
C ALA A 252 -10.63 -15.15 4.94
N GLY A 253 -10.56 -14.87 6.24
CA GLY A 253 -9.50 -14.07 6.85
C GLY A 253 -8.12 -14.71 6.71
N LEU A 254 -8.00 -16.04 6.92
CA LEU A 254 -6.76 -16.78 6.71
C LEU A 254 -6.33 -16.75 5.23
N LEU A 255 -7.28 -16.83 4.29
CA LEU A 255 -7.00 -16.69 2.87
C LEU A 255 -6.31 -15.36 2.55
N LEU A 256 -6.82 -14.25 3.10
CA LEU A 256 -6.19 -12.93 2.95
C LEU A 256 -4.84 -12.85 3.68
N ALA A 257 -4.71 -13.43 4.87
CA ALA A 257 -3.44 -13.47 5.61
C ALA A 257 -2.34 -14.19 4.80
N ILE A 258 -2.67 -15.30 4.17
CA ILE A 258 -1.75 -16.04 3.28
C ILE A 258 -1.41 -15.22 2.03
N ALA A 259 -2.36 -14.51 1.44
CA ALA A 259 -2.06 -13.59 0.34
C ALA A 259 -1.11 -12.46 0.79
N GLN A 260 -1.29 -11.89 1.98
CA GLN A 260 -0.39 -10.88 2.52
C GLN A 260 1.01 -11.44 2.82
N ALA A 261 1.10 -12.68 3.32
CA ALA A 261 2.38 -13.38 3.52
C ALA A 261 3.08 -13.61 2.16
N GLY A 262 2.34 -14.01 1.13
CA GLY A 262 2.83 -14.05 -0.24
C GLY A 262 3.37 -12.70 -0.71
N GLY A 263 2.62 -11.62 -0.44
CA GLY A 263 3.04 -10.25 -0.76
C GLY A 263 4.34 -9.84 -0.07
N LEU A 264 4.54 -10.25 1.19
CA LEU A 264 5.79 -10.04 1.92
C LEU A 264 6.96 -10.76 1.23
N VAL A 265 6.78 -12.04 0.91
CA VAL A 265 7.78 -12.85 0.18
C VAL A 265 8.08 -12.23 -1.19
N GLY A 266 7.05 -11.86 -1.96
CA GLY A 266 7.21 -11.24 -3.27
C GLY A 266 8.03 -9.95 -3.22
N ARG A 267 7.74 -9.04 -2.27
CA ARG A 267 8.48 -7.78 -2.11
C ARG A 267 9.97 -7.99 -1.82
N LEU A 268 10.30 -8.97 -0.99
CA LEU A 268 11.69 -9.28 -0.62
C LEU A 268 12.42 -10.01 -1.75
N SER A 269 11.76 -10.97 -2.41
CA SER A 269 12.36 -11.83 -3.42
C SER A 269 12.58 -11.14 -4.75
N PHE A 270 11.61 -10.38 -5.28
CA PHE A 270 11.71 -9.78 -6.61
C PHE A 270 12.74 -8.66 -6.69
N GLY A 271 12.99 -7.94 -5.60
CA GLY A 271 14.11 -7.01 -5.54
C GLY A 271 15.46 -7.71 -5.75
N LEU A 272 15.63 -8.90 -5.15
CA LEU A 272 16.83 -9.72 -5.32
C LEU A 272 16.90 -10.35 -6.72
N ILE A 273 15.78 -10.86 -7.23
CA ILE A 273 15.69 -11.48 -8.56
C ILE A 273 16.05 -10.44 -9.64
N ALA A 274 15.50 -9.23 -9.55
CA ALA A 274 15.77 -8.16 -10.51
C ALA A 274 17.22 -7.65 -10.44
N SER A 275 17.90 -7.79 -9.29
CA SER A 275 19.30 -7.36 -9.15
C SER A 275 20.32 -8.40 -9.61
N ARG A 276 19.94 -9.71 -9.71
CA ARG A 276 20.90 -10.80 -9.96
C ARG A 276 20.60 -11.67 -11.18
N PHE A 277 19.32 -11.85 -11.53
CA PHE A 277 18.90 -12.89 -12.47
C PHE A 277 18.16 -12.37 -13.70
N LEU A 278 17.31 -11.36 -13.54
CA LEU A 278 16.43 -10.85 -14.59
C LEU A 278 16.45 -9.31 -14.63
N PRO A 279 16.39 -8.69 -15.81
CA PRO A 279 16.17 -7.24 -15.89
C PRO A 279 14.89 -6.83 -15.18
N ALA A 280 14.91 -5.66 -14.52
CA ALA A 280 13.76 -5.16 -13.78
C ALA A 280 12.50 -5.03 -14.66
N TRP A 281 12.65 -4.58 -15.92
CA TRP A 281 11.56 -4.53 -16.88
C TRP A 281 10.90 -5.89 -17.12
N THR A 282 11.72 -6.92 -17.41
CA THR A 282 11.24 -8.29 -17.63
C THR A 282 10.53 -8.84 -16.38
N THR A 283 11.06 -8.54 -15.20
CA THR A 283 10.43 -8.93 -13.93
C THR A 283 9.06 -8.26 -13.74
N VAL A 284 8.92 -6.97 -14.06
CA VAL A 284 7.61 -6.27 -14.02
C VAL A 284 6.61 -6.90 -14.99
N VAL A 285 7.04 -7.24 -16.21
CA VAL A 285 6.19 -7.91 -17.20
C VAL A 285 5.76 -9.30 -16.70
N ALA A 286 6.69 -10.10 -16.17
CA ALA A 286 6.36 -11.43 -15.62
C ALA A 286 5.36 -11.33 -14.45
N LEU A 287 5.53 -10.34 -13.58
CA LEU A 287 4.61 -10.07 -12.48
C LEU A 287 3.22 -9.66 -12.97
N GLY A 288 3.13 -8.84 -14.01
CA GLY A 288 1.85 -8.48 -14.62
C GLY A 288 1.09 -9.69 -15.18
N PHE A 289 1.79 -10.63 -15.84
CA PHE A 289 1.19 -11.90 -16.25
C PHE A 289 0.76 -12.75 -15.06
N GLY A 290 1.62 -12.87 -14.04
CA GLY A 290 1.29 -13.60 -12.82
C GLY A 290 0.06 -13.05 -12.12
N MET A 291 -0.04 -11.72 -11.98
CA MET A 291 -1.23 -11.05 -11.41
C MET A 291 -2.49 -11.36 -12.21
N SER A 292 -2.42 -11.26 -13.54
CA SER A 292 -3.55 -11.52 -14.43
C SER A 292 -4.01 -12.98 -14.35
N LEU A 293 -3.05 -13.90 -14.36
CA LEU A 293 -3.32 -15.34 -14.22
C LEU A 293 -3.99 -15.63 -12.88
N CYS A 294 -3.43 -15.15 -11.77
CA CYS A 294 -4.01 -15.36 -10.44
C CYS A 294 -5.42 -14.79 -10.33
N ALA A 295 -5.66 -13.58 -10.88
CA ALA A 295 -6.98 -12.98 -10.89
C ALA A 295 -7.98 -13.82 -11.71
N GLY A 296 -7.56 -14.35 -12.86
CA GLY A 296 -8.37 -15.27 -13.68
C GLY A 296 -8.66 -16.58 -12.95
N VAL A 297 -7.67 -17.14 -12.26
CA VAL A 297 -7.84 -18.38 -11.46
C VAL A 297 -8.79 -18.13 -10.28
N VAL A 298 -8.68 -17.00 -9.58
CA VAL A 298 -9.63 -16.60 -8.52
C VAL A 298 -11.04 -16.46 -9.10
N ALA A 299 -11.19 -15.84 -10.28
CA ALA A 299 -12.51 -15.69 -10.90
C ALA A 299 -13.20 -17.03 -11.24
N LEU A 300 -12.41 -18.08 -11.46
CA LEU A 300 -12.90 -19.44 -11.79
C LEU A 300 -13.04 -20.34 -10.54
N ALA A 301 -12.60 -19.88 -9.36
CA ALA A 301 -12.66 -20.69 -8.16
C ALA A 301 -14.12 -20.95 -7.72
N THR A 302 -14.37 -22.16 -7.26
CA THR A 302 -15.70 -22.62 -6.83
C THR A 302 -15.62 -23.20 -5.40
N PRO A 303 -16.75 -23.31 -4.67
CA PRO A 303 -16.80 -23.89 -3.33
C PRO A 303 -16.23 -25.32 -3.22
N GLY A 304 -16.17 -26.05 -4.34
CA GLY A 304 -15.62 -27.43 -4.38
C GLY A 304 -14.09 -27.50 -4.44
N TRP A 305 -13.38 -26.39 -4.50
CA TRP A 305 -11.93 -26.41 -4.55
C TRP A 305 -11.33 -26.83 -3.19
N SER A 306 -10.24 -27.61 -3.24
CA SER A 306 -9.54 -28.01 -2.02
C SER A 306 -8.96 -26.80 -1.31
N TRP A 307 -8.98 -26.85 0.02
CA TRP A 307 -8.42 -25.79 0.86
C TRP A 307 -6.97 -25.46 0.52
N ALA A 308 -6.14 -26.50 0.28
CA ALA A 308 -4.74 -26.32 -0.10
C ALA A 308 -4.58 -25.56 -1.42
N LEU A 309 -5.45 -25.80 -2.42
CA LEU A 309 -5.43 -25.07 -3.68
C LEU A 309 -5.81 -23.61 -3.49
N LEU A 310 -6.84 -23.31 -2.69
CA LEU A 310 -7.24 -21.94 -2.38
C LEU A 310 -6.10 -21.16 -1.70
N LEU A 311 -5.42 -21.77 -0.73
CA LEU A 311 -4.28 -21.15 -0.05
C LEU A 311 -3.11 -20.92 -1.02
N ALA A 312 -2.79 -21.89 -1.88
CA ALA A 312 -1.72 -21.75 -2.88
C ALA A 312 -2.01 -20.61 -3.87
N VAL A 313 -3.24 -20.53 -4.37
CA VAL A 313 -3.67 -19.44 -5.27
C VAL A 313 -3.62 -18.09 -4.55
N ALA A 314 -4.11 -17.99 -3.32
CA ALA A 314 -4.05 -16.78 -2.52
C ALA A 314 -2.61 -16.32 -2.27
N PHE A 315 -1.70 -17.27 -1.92
CA PHE A 315 -0.29 -16.98 -1.74
C PHE A 315 0.35 -16.44 -3.02
N LEU A 316 0.18 -17.12 -4.15
CA LEU A 316 0.73 -16.70 -5.44
C LEU A 316 0.15 -15.36 -5.92
N PHE A 317 -1.14 -15.14 -5.68
CA PHE A 317 -1.77 -13.85 -5.97
C PHE A 317 -1.14 -12.74 -5.12
N GLY A 318 -0.93 -12.97 -3.84
CA GLY A 318 -0.21 -12.04 -2.97
C GLY A 318 1.21 -11.77 -3.43
N VAL A 319 1.98 -12.82 -3.77
CA VAL A 319 3.35 -12.73 -4.31
C VAL A 319 3.41 -11.80 -5.51
N THR A 320 2.51 -11.96 -6.47
CA THR A 320 2.49 -11.17 -7.70
C THR A 320 1.89 -9.79 -7.50
N ALA A 321 0.71 -9.68 -6.87
CA ALA A 321 -0.04 -8.44 -6.71
C ALA A 321 0.58 -7.44 -5.73
N SER A 322 1.48 -7.87 -4.84
CA SER A 322 2.18 -6.98 -3.91
C SER A 322 3.68 -6.90 -4.16
N GLY A 323 4.26 -7.87 -4.89
CA GLY A 323 5.70 -7.95 -5.13
C GLY A 323 6.25 -6.97 -6.16
N TRP A 324 5.40 -6.41 -7.02
CA TRP A 324 5.80 -5.57 -8.15
C TRP A 324 6.35 -4.20 -7.75
N ASN A 325 5.93 -3.63 -6.62
CA ASN A 325 6.19 -2.24 -6.26
C ASN A 325 7.68 -1.88 -6.22
N GLY A 326 8.52 -2.74 -5.60
CA GLY A 326 9.96 -2.47 -5.44
C GLY A 326 10.70 -2.50 -6.77
N VAL A 327 10.48 -3.54 -7.57
CA VAL A 327 11.10 -3.70 -8.90
C VAL A 327 10.63 -2.62 -9.86
N PHE A 328 9.37 -2.28 -9.81
CA PHE A 328 8.76 -1.22 -10.60
C PHE A 328 9.40 0.14 -10.32
N LEU A 329 9.56 0.51 -9.04
CA LEU A 329 10.22 1.76 -8.67
C LEU A 329 11.71 1.78 -9.03
N ALA A 330 12.39 0.64 -8.96
CA ALA A 330 13.79 0.53 -9.43
C ALA A 330 13.89 0.79 -10.94
N GLU A 331 12.95 0.25 -11.73
CA GLU A 331 12.91 0.48 -13.17
C GLU A 331 12.56 1.92 -13.53
N VAL A 332 11.62 2.54 -12.80
CA VAL A 332 11.32 3.97 -12.92
C VAL A 332 12.56 4.81 -12.64
N ALA A 333 13.31 4.50 -11.60
CA ALA A 333 14.54 5.20 -11.26
C ALA A 333 15.61 5.06 -12.37
N ARG A 334 15.76 3.85 -12.95
CA ARG A 334 16.69 3.58 -14.06
C ARG A 334 16.36 4.38 -15.32
N LEU A 335 15.08 4.56 -15.61
CA LEU A 335 14.59 5.28 -16.79
C LEU A 335 14.52 6.81 -16.58
N SER A 336 14.75 7.27 -15.37
CA SER A 336 14.60 8.68 -15.00
C SER A 336 15.78 9.51 -15.57
N PRO A 337 15.52 10.75 -16.00
CA PRO A 337 16.60 11.68 -16.32
C PRO A 337 17.47 11.93 -15.08
N GLU A 338 18.77 12.20 -15.31
CA GLU A 338 19.72 12.50 -14.25
C GLU A 338 19.23 13.61 -13.32
N GLY A 339 19.35 13.39 -12.02
CA GLY A 339 18.92 14.34 -10.99
C GLY A 339 17.39 14.48 -10.81
N ARG A 340 16.55 13.83 -11.65
CA ARG A 340 15.09 14.00 -11.66
C ARG A 340 14.30 12.75 -11.25
N VAL A 341 14.93 11.78 -10.56
CA VAL A 341 14.31 10.53 -10.14
C VAL A 341 13.05 10.77 -9.29
N GLY A 342 13.08 11.77 -8.40
CA GLY A 342 11.91 12.09 -7.55
C GLY A 342 10.71 12.57 -8.35
N GLU A 343 10.92 13.43 -9.36
CA GLU A 343 9.86 13.93 -10.23
C GLU A 343 9.27 12.81 -11.10
N ALA A 344 10.13 11.97 -11.68
CA ALA A 344 9.73 10.84 -12.48
C ALA A 344 8.94 9.81 -11.69
N THR A 345 9.39 9.48 -10.48
CA THR A 345 8.68 8.59 -9.56
C THR A 345 7.31 9.17 -9.18
N GLY A 346 7.24 10.46 -8.84
CA GLY A 346 5.98 11.14 -8.55
C GLY A 346 4.99 11.07 -9.72
N ALA A 347 5.48 11.32 -10.94
CA ALA A 347 4.66 11.26 -12.15
C ALA A 347 4.04 9.87 -12.40
N VAL A 348 4.84 8.82 -12.24
CA VAL A 348 4.38 7.45 -12.46
C VAL A 348 3.44 6.99 -11.34
N LEU A 349 3.76 7.32 -10.09
CA LEU A 349 2.92 6.98 -8.93
C LEU A 349 1.52 7.63 -8.97
N MET A 350 1.35 8.76 -9.66
CA MET A 350 0.01 9.34 -9.90
C MET A 350 -0.94 8.33 -10.57
N PHE A 351 -0.46 7.57 -11.56
CA PHE A 351 -1.24 6.54 -12.21
C PHE A 351 -1.50 5.35 -11.29
N GLY A 352 -0.52 4.96 -10.48
CA GLY A 352 -0.71 3.95 -9.44
C GLY A 352 -1.79 4.37 -8.43
N PHE A 353 -1.76 5.61 -7.96
CA PHE A 353 -2.82 6.14 -7.09
C PHE A 353 -4.18 6.21 -7.79
N ALA A 354 -4.22 6.59 -9.08
CA ALA A 354 -5.47 6.50 -9.85
C ALA A 354 -6.02 5.06 -9.86
N GLY A 355 -5.14 4.05 -9.98
CA GLY A 355 -5.52 2.65 -9.86
C GLY A 355 -6.10 2.28 -8.49
N LEU A 356 -5.51 2.80 -7.39
CA LEU A 356 -6.06 2.60 -6.04
C LEU A 356 -7.46 3.21 -5.88
N VAL A 357 -7.77 4.30 -6.60
CA VAL A 357 -9.10 4.93 -6.62
C VAL A 357 -10.07 4.14 -7.48
N VAL A 358 -9.66 3.79 -8.70
CA VAL A 358 -10.52 3.14 -9.70
C VAL A 358 -10.81 1.68 -9.34
N GLY A 359 -9.85 0.98 -8.73
CA GLY A 359 -9.98 -0.44 -8.37
C GLY A 359 -11.21 -0.76 -7.53
N PRO A 360 -11.39 -0.13 -6.35
CA PRO A 360 -12.57 -0.38 -5.52
C PRO A 360 -13.89 0.02 -6.19
N LEU A 361 -13.90 1.09 -7.01
CA LEU A 361 -15.08 1.49 -7.78
C LEU A 361 -15.48 0.43 -8.79
N LEU A 362 -14.52 -0.09 -9.56
CA LEU A 362 -14.78 -1.16 -10.54
C LEU A 362 -15.23 -2.44 -9.85
N MET A 363 -14.54 -2.85 -8.76
CA MET A 363 -14.96 -4.02 -7.98
C MET A 363 -16.40 -3.89 -7.49
N ALA A 364 -16.74 -2.75 -6.87
CA ALA A 364 -18.08 -2.50 -6.36
C ALA A 364 -19.14 -2.42 -7.48
N GLY A 365 -18.86 -1.70 -8.57
CA GLY A 365 -19.78 -1.52 -9.67
C GLY A 365 -20.08 -2.83 -10.43
N ILE A 366 -19.04 -3.62 -10.70
CA ILE A 366 -19.21 -4.92 -11.38
C ILE A 366 -19.88 -5.92 -10.43
N ALA A 367 -19.51 -5.95 -9.14
CA ALA A 367 -20.13 -6.84 -8.17
C ALA A 367 -21.62 -6.54 -7.96
N ALA A 368 -22.04 -5.28 -8.06
CA ALA A 368 -23.45 -4.88 -7.95
C ALA A 368 -24.30 -5.36 -9.13
N SER A 369 -23.73 -5.43 -10.34
CA SER A 369 -24.44 -5.86 -11.57
C SER A 369 -24.23 -7.34 -11.89
N SER A 370 -23.24 -8.00 -11.27
CA SER A 370 -22.87 -9.39 -11.57
C SER A 370 -22.35 -10.11 -10.34
N SER A 371 -21.01 -10.23 -10.18
CA SER A 371 -20.37 -10.89 -9.03
C SER A 371 -18.97 -10.39 -8.80
N LEU A 372 -18.41 -10.70 -7.61
CA LEU A 372 -16.99 -10.45 -7.30
C LEU A 372 -16.06 -11.30 -8.19
N SER A 373 -16.47 -12.50 -8.62
CA SER A 373 -15.72 -13.34 -9.57
C SER A 373 -15.53 -12.61 -10.91
N VAL A 374 -16.62 -12.07 -11.47
CA VAL A 374 -16.56 -11.29 -12.72
C VAL A 374 -15.72 -10.02 -12.55
N ALA A 375 -15.79 -9.38 -11.39
CA ALA A 375 -14.98 -8.20 -11.10
C ALA A 375 -13.47 -8.53 -11.07
N TYR A 376 -13.05 -9.65 -10.46
CA TYR A 376 -11.66 -10.12 -10.51
C TYR A 376 -11.23 -10.48 -11.94
N ALA A 377 -12.08 -11.13 -12.73
CA ALA A 377 -11.80 -11.42 -14.14
C ALA A 377 -11.58 -10.14 -14.94
N ALA A 378 -12.43 -9.13 -14.77
CA ALA A 378 -12.33 -7.85 -15.46
C ALA A 378 -11.03 -7.10 -15.10
N LEU A 379 -10.68 -7.00 -13.81
CA LEU A 379 -9.42 -6.38 -13.38
C LEU A 379 -8.20 -7.20 -13.84
N GLY A 380 -8.30 -8.52 -13.84
CA GLY A 380 -7.27 -9.42 -14.39
C GLY A 380 -7.05 -9.18 -15.89
N LEU A 381 -8.11 -9.04 -16.66
CA LEU A 381 -8.06 -8.72 -18.10
C LEU A 381 -7.45 -7.32 -18.34
N MET A 382 -7.84 -6.31 -17.56
CA MET A 382 -7.23 -4.97 -17.66
C MET A 382 -5.72 -5.03 -17.36
N THR A 383 -5.30 -5.81 -16.37
CA THR A 383 -3.91 -6.03 -16.01
C THR A 383 -3.16 -6.75 -17.12
N LEU A 384 -3.78 -7.76 -17.75
CA LEU A 384 -3.21 -8.48 -18.91
C LEU A 384 -3.00 -7.53 -20.09
N LEU A 385 -3.99 -6.74 -20.46
CA LEU A 385 -3.89 -5.80 -21.58
C LEU A 385 -2.78 -4.77 -21.35
N ALA A 386 -2.67 -4.23 -20.15
CA ALA A 386 -1.60 -3.31 -19.79
C ALA A 386 -0.22 -4.00 -19.84
N THR A 387 -0.12 -5.26 -19.41
CA THR A 387 1.12 -6.05 -19.49
C THR A 387 1.53 -6.31 -20.94
N LEU A 388 0.59 -6.60 -21.82
CA LEU A 388 0.84 -6.76 -23.26
C LEU A 388 1.38 -5.47 -23.92
N VAL A 389 0.95 -4.28 -23.44
CA VAL A 389 1.50 -2.99 -23.88
C VAL A 389 2.97 -2.84 -23.44
N LEU A 390 3.34 -3.40 -22.29
CA LEU A 390 4.75 -3.39 -21.84
C LEU A 390 5.65 -4.26 -22.74
N ILE A 391 5.19 -5.42 -23.21
CA ILE A 391 5.99 -6.29 -24.10
C ILE A 391 6.38 -5.57 -25.39
N ARG A 392 5.47 -4.78 -25.97
CA ARG A 392 5.68 -4.06 -27.23
C ARG A 392 6.61 -2.83 -27.11
N ALA A 393 7.22 -2.61 -25.96
CA ALA A 393 8.19 -1.54 -25.79
C ALA A 393 9.60 -2.07 -26.11
N PRO A 394 10.24 -1.64 -27.21
CA PRO A 394 11.67 -1.88 -27.34
C PRO A 394 12.36 -1.09 -26.22
N VAL A 395 12.99 -1.81 -25.31
CA VAL A 395 14.00 -1.25 -24.44
C VAL A 395 15.17 -0.93 -25.36
N LYS A 396 15.31 0.34 -25.80
CA LYS A 396 16.59 0.79 -26.30
C LYS A 396 17.54 0.67 -25.13
N ASP A 397 18.44 -0.28 -25.21
CA ASP A 397 19.59 -0.33 -24.34
C ASP A 397 20.31 1.01 -24.52
N SER A 398 20.23 1.88 -23.54
CA SER A 398 21.10 3.03 -23.48
C SER A 398 22.51 2.47 -23.27
N PRO A 399 23.51 2.90 -24.05
CA PRO A 399 24.85 2.40 -23.87
C PRO A 399 25.30 2.65 -22.43
N PRO A 400 26.12 1.77 -21.88
CA PRO A 400 26.75 2.01 -20.59
C PRO A 400 27.57 3.31 -20.70
N ALA A 401 27.34 4.23 -19.75
CA ALA A 401 28.15 5.42 -19.56
C ALA A 401 29.51 5.05 -18.97
#